data_abfad1e9c71f41c8616a5552312fe393
#
_entry.id   abfad1e9c71f41c8616a5552312fe393
#
_cell.length_a   1.000
_cell.length_b   1.000
_cell.length_c   1.000
_cell.angle_alpha   90.00
_cell.angle_beta   90.00
_cell.angle_gamma   90.00
#
_symmetry.space_group_name_H-M   'P 1'
#
loop_
_entity.id
_entity.type
_entity.pdbx_description
1 polymer ?
#
loop_
_entity_poly.entity_id
_entity_poly.type
_entity_poly.pdbx_seq_one_letter_code
_entity_poly.pdbx_strand_id
1 'polypeptide(L)'
;LRQIRDRTFQSEYKESSKALNYYWGMASNVIGLQCSGRLPDSSRKLASMLKAGICAGTVDPFQGPLYAQGGQVISQPQQTLSPEQIINMDWLAENISGSIPAYEELTPVGKETVNIVGIDSPEAAPGV
;
A
#
# COMPACT_ATOMS: atom_id res chain seq x y z
N LEU A 1 -4.31 21.19 6.81
CA LEU A 1 -4.11 22.15 5.71
C LEU A 1 -3.71 23.54 6.21
N ARG A 2 -4.38 24.09 7.26
CA ARG A 2 -4.09 25.42 7.81
C ARG A 2 -2.67 25.49 8.40
N GLN A 3 -2.26 24.47 9.16
CA GLN A 3 -0.93 24.38 9.76
C GLN A 3 0.19 24.30 8.70
N ILE A 4 -0.05 23.62 7.58
CA ILE A 4 0.90 23.56 6.48
C ILE A 4 1.08 24.93 5.82
N ARG A 5 -0.03 25.65 5.58
CA ARG A 5 -0.01 26.99 4.98
C ARG A 5 0.75 27.99 5.85
N ASP A 6 0.54 27.94 7.16
CA ASP A 6 1.13 28.89 8.10
C ASP A 6 2.55 28.47 8.54
N ARG A 7 3.10 27.37 7.98
CA ARG A 7 4.41 26.78 8.33
C ARG A 7 4.56 26.48 9.83
N THR A 8 3.44 26.29 10.53
CA THR A 8 3.40 25.94 11.96
C THR A 8 3.22 24.45 12.20
N PHE A 9 3.24 23.65 11.11
CA PHE A 9 3.12 22.22 11.21
C PHE A 9 4.32 21.65 11.96
N GLN A 10 4.06 21.08 13.12
CA GLN A 10 5.03 20.28 13.86
C GLN A 10 4.55 18.84 13.83
N SER A 11 5.43 17.93 13.39
CA SER A 11 5.15 16.51 13.47
C SER A 11 5.04 16.12 14.95
N GLU A 12 3.95 15.49 15.33
CA GLU A 12 3.81 14.91 16.68
C GLU A 12 4.78 13.75 16.91
N TYR A 13 5.37 13.23 15.84
CA TYR A 13 6.44 12.25 15.89
C TYR A 13 7.78 12.97 16.06
N LYS A 14 8.22 13.06 17.31
CA LYS A 14 9.57 13.49 17.64
C LYS A 14 10.59 12.55 16.97
N GLU A 15 11.51 13.15 16.23
CA GLU A 15 12.83 12.63 15.89
C GLU A 15 12.99 11.68 14.68
N SER A 16 12.05 11.54 13.77
CA SER A 16 12.41 11.01 12.46
C SER A 16 11.97 11.95 11.36
N SER A 17 12.83 12.22 10.40
CA SER A 17 12.54 12.95 9.17
C SER A 17 11.61 12.16 8.22
N LYS A 18 10.73 11.33 8.77
CA LYS A 18 9.80 10.50 8.02
C LYS A 18 8.70 11.37 7.41
N ALA A 19 8.40 11.12 6.14
CA ALA A 19 7.28 11.74 5.47
C ALA A 19 5.95 11.37 6.16
N LEU A 20 5.02 12.32 6.24
CA LEU A 20 3.67 12.04 6.70
C LEU A 20 2.93 11.26 5.60
N ASN A 21 2.68 9.99 5.83
CA ASN A 21 2.01 9.11 4.89
C ASN A 21 0.49 9.17 5.10
N TYR A 22 -0.23 9.51 4.03
CA TYR A 22 -1.68 9.43 3.98
C TYR A 22 -2.09 8.23 3.14
N TYR A 23 -2.86 7.33 3.71
CA TYR A 23 -3.46 6.22 2.98
C TYR A 23 -4.89 6.59 2.56
N TRP A 24 -5.09 6.79 1.25
CA TRP A 24 -6.39 7.03 0.67
C TRP A 24 -6.65 6.05 -0.48
N GLY A 25 -7.76 5.33 -0.39
CA GLY A 25 -8.19 4.41 -1.42
C GLY A 25 -9.00 5.08 -2.55
N MET A 26 -9.50 4.25 -3.45
CA MET A 26 -10.33 4.69 -4.59
C MET A 26 -11.62 5.41 -4.17
N ALA A 27 -12.19 5.08 -3.01
CA ALA A 27 -13.39 5.73 -2.48
C ALA A 27 -13.20 7.23 -2.23
N SER A 28 -11.96 7.67 -2.00
CA SER A 28 -11.62 9.09 -1.78
C SER A 28 -11.38 9.87 -3.08
N ASN A 29 -11.52 9.25 -4.25
CA ASN A 29 -11.21 9.83 -5.56
C ASN A 29 -9.76 10.33 -5.74
N VAL A 30 -8.84 9.89 -4.89
CA VAL A 30 -7.41 10.23 -4.99
C VAL A 30 -6.71 9.31 -5.99
N ILE A 31 -7.18 8.06 -6.09
CA ILE A 31 -6.66 7.05 -7.00
C ILE A 31 -7.74 6.72 -8.03
N GLY A 32 -7.35 6.67 -9.31
CA GLY A 32 -8.21 6.29 -10.41
C GLY A 32 -7.67 5.09 -11.17
N LEU A 33 -8.57 4.30 -11.75
CA LEU A 33 -8.23 3.21 -12.66
C LEU A 33 -8.53 3.64 -14.09
N GLN A 34 -7.54 3.56 -14.96
CA GLN A 34 -7.69 3.76 -16.40
C GLN A 34 -7.40 2.46 -17.13
N CYS A 35 -8.36 1.99 -17.91
CA CYS A 35 -8.23 0.78 -18.72
C CYS A 35 -7.85 1.12 -20.15
N SER A 36 -6.98 0.30 -20.76
CA SER A 36 -6.65 0.41 -22.18
C SER A 36 -7.90 0.21 -23.05
N GLY A 37 -8.03 1.02 -24.10
CA GLY A 37 -9.07 0.84 -25.12
C GLY A 37 -8.94 -0.47 -25.91
N ARG A 38 -7.80 -1.16 -25.82
CA ARG A 38 -7.57 -2.46 -26.48
C ARG A 38 -8.09 -3.66 -25.68
N LEU A 39 -8.52 -3.45 -24.43
CA LEU A 39 -9.11 -4.52 -23.64
C LEU A 39 -10.47 -4.93 -24.21
N PRO A 40 -10.79 -6.23 -24.20
CA PRO A 40 -12.12 -6.72 -24.56
C PRO A 40 -13.21 -6.05 -23.71
N ASP A 41 -14.40 -5.86 -24.27
CA ASP A 41 -15.52 -5.22 -23.59
C ASP A 41 -15.91 -5.92 -22.29
N SER A 42 -15.85 -7.24 -22.25
CA SER A 42 -16.11 -8.04 -21.05
C SER A 42 -15.13 -7.71 -19.93
N SER A 43 -13.83 -7.60 -20.25
CA SER A 43 -12.79 -7.25 -19.27
C SER A 43 -12.96 -5.82 -18.76
N ARG A 44 -13.33 -4.87 -19.63
CA ARG A 44 -13.62 -3.49 -19.23
C ARG A 44 -14.84 -3.40 -18.31
N LYS A 45 -15.90 -4.16 -18.62
CA LYS A 45 -17.09 -4.24 -17.77
C LYS A 45 -16.74 -4.82 -16.39
N LEU A 46 -15.97 -5.91 -16.34
CA LEU A 46 -15.53 -6.50 -15.09
C LEU A 46 -14.70 -5.52 -14.25
N ALA A 47 -13.71 -4.85 -14.85
CA ALA A 47 -12.90 -3.84 -14.18
C ALA A 47 -13.75 -2.69 -13.63
N SER A 48 -14.78 -2.23 -14.40
CA SER A 48 -15.69 -1.18 -13.96
C SER A 48 -16.57 -1.63 -12.79
N MET A 49 -17.03 -2.88 -12.79
CA MET A 49 -17.82 -3.46 -11.68
C MET A 49 -16.98 -3.56 -10.41
N LEU A 50 -15.74 -4.07 -10.52
CA LEU A 50 -14.81 -4.16 -9.39
C LEU A 50 -14.49 -2.78 -8.83
N LYS A 51 -14.19 -1.81 -9.71
CA LYS A 51 -13.96 -0.42 -9.29
C LYS A 51 -15.16 0.14 -8.52
N ALA A 52 -16.37 -0.04 -9.04
CA ALA A 52 -17.58 0.43 -8.37
C ALA A 52 -17.77 -0.24 -7.00
N GLY A 53 -17.53 -1.55 -6.91
CA GLY A 53 -17.60 -2.29 -5.65
C GLY A 53 -16.58 -1.80 -4.61
N ILE A 54 -15.33 -1.55 -5.03
CA ILE A 54 -14.28 -1.02 -4.14
C ILE A 54 -14.65 0.40 -3.67
N CYS A 55 -15.11 1.27 -4.58
CA CYS A 55 -15.53 2.62 -4.21
C CYS A 55 -16.73 2.64 -3.26
N ALA A 56 -17.64 1.69 -3.41
CA ALA A 56 -18.81 1.55 -2.54
C ALA A 56 -18.51 0.79 -1.21
N GLY A 57 -17.30 0.26 -1.05
CA GLY A 57 -16.93 -0.56 0.11
C GLY A 57 -17.59 -1.94 0.16
N THR A 58 -18.17 -2.41 -0.94
CA THR A 58 -18.78 -3.74 -1.04
C THR A 58 -17.78 -4.82 -1.49
N VAL A 59 -16.65 -4.40 -2.02
CA VAL A 59 -15.51 -5.25 -2.39
C VAL A 59 -14.27 -4.67 -1.73
N ASP A 60 -13.62 -5.45 -0.88
CA ASP A 60 -12.34 -5.12 -0.30
C ASP A 60 -11.28 -6.09 -0.82
N PRO A 61 -10.29 -5.60 -1.60
CA PRO A 61 -9.22 -6.44 -2.14
C PRO A 61 -8.33 -7.08 -1.06
N PHE A 62 -8.34 -6.52 0.15
CA PHE A 62 -7.53 -6.98 1.28
C PHE A 62 -8.34 -7.74 2.33
N GLN A 63 -9.57 -8.13 2.00
CA GLN A 63 -10.36 -9.02 2.82
C GLN A 63 -9.95 -10.47 2.58
N GLY A 64 -9.65 -11.19 3.66
CA GLY A 64 -9.21 -12.58 3.61
C GLY A 64 -10.29 -13.59 3.17
N PRO A 65 -9.86 -14.82 2.91
CA PRO A 65 -8.52 -15.33 3.22
C PRO A 65 -7.45 -14.85 2.23
N LEU A 66 -6.31 -14.40 2.75
CA LEU A 66 -5.17 -14.00 1.95
C LEU A 66 -3.97 -14.90 2.25
N TYR A 67 -3.29 -15.31 1.20
CA TYR A 67 -2.13 -16.18 1.28
C TYR A 67 -0.93 -15.51 0.60
N ALA A 68 0.20 -15.51 1.27
CA ALA A 68 1.47 -15.17 0.67
C ALA A 68 2.09 -16.37 -0.07
N GLN A 69 3.14 -16.11 -0.82
CA GLN A 69 3.93 -17.14 -1.46
C GLN A 69 4.34 -18.23 -0.45
N GLY A 70 4.36 -19.48 -0.91
CA GLY A 70 4.64 -20.62 -0.03
C GLY A 70 3.47 -21.05 0.86
N GLY A 71 2.28 -20.50 0.66
CA GLY A 71 1.06 -20.88 1.39
C GLY A 71 0.95 -20.28 2.80
N GLN A 72 1.77 -19.28 3.12
CA GLN A 72 1.67 -18.57 4.40
C GLN A 72 0.32 -17.84 4.48
N VAL A 73 -0.42 -18.06 5.57
CA VAL A 73 -1.69 -17.37 5.82
C VAL A 73 -1.42 -15.96 6.35
N ILE A 74 -1.85 -14.96 5.62
CA ILE A 74 -1.73 -13.54 5.99
C ILE A 74 -2.96 -13.06 6.74
N SER A 75 -4.16 -13.39 6.24
CA SER A 75 -5.39 -13.09 6.95
C SER A 75 -6.40 -14.22 6.82
N GLN A 76 -7.22 -14.38 7.85
CA GLN A 76 -8.30 -15.37 7.92
C GLN A 76 -9.53 -14.90 7.12
N PRO A 77 -10.47 -15.79 6.79
CA PRO A 77 -11.74 -15.38 6.17
C PRO A 77 -12.42 -14.26 6.96
N GLN A 78 -12.93 -13.25 6.25
CA GLN A 78 -13.62 -12.08 6.79
C GLN A 78 -12.75 -11.10 7.60
N GLN A 79 -11.46 -11.36 7.72
CA GLN A 79 -10.51 -10.36 8.23
C GLN A 79 -10.04 -9.45 7.10
N THR A 80 -9.98 -8.15 7.34
CA THR A 80 -9.44 -7.15 6.43
C THR A 80 -8.11 -6.64 6.98
N LEU A 81 -7.14 -6.42 6.11
CA LEU A 81 -5.88 -5.78 6.51
C LEU A 81 -6.12 -4.31 6.84
N SER A 82 -5.46 -3.84 7.89
CA SER A 82 -5.48 -2.42 8.23
C SER A 82 -4.68 -1.59 7.20
N PRO A 83 -4.95 -0.27 7.08
CA PRO A 83 -4.14 0.61 6.23
C PRO A 83 -2.64 0.54 6.53
N GLU A 84 -2.27 0.39 7.78
CA GLU A 84 -0.89 0.25 8.22
C GLU A 84 -0.26 -1.06 7.72
N GLN A 85 -0.98 -2.17 7.80
CA GLN A 85 -0.53 -3.46 7.25
C GLN A 85 -0.39 -3.42 5.73
N ILE A 86 -1.27 -2.68 5.03
CA ILE A 86 -1.21 -2.54 3.57
C ILE A 86 -0.01 -1.68 3.15
N ILE A 87 0.26 -0.58 3.85
CA ILE A 87 1.39 0.30 3.55
C ILE A 87 2.72 -0.40 3.79
N ASN A 88 2.81 -1.21 4.85
CA ASN A 88 4.02 -1.94 5.24
C ASN A 88 4.05 -3.38 4.70
N MET A 89 3.34 -3.65 3.60
CA MET A 89 3.28 -4.98 3.02
C MET A 89 4.68 -5.42 2.51
N ASP A 90 5.21 -6.47 3.10
CA ASP A 90 6.53 -7.06 2.81
C ASP A 90 6.44 -8.47 2.17
N TRP A 91 5.26 -8.83 1.69
CA TRP A 91 4.98 -10.13 1.08
C TRP A 91 4.30 -9.99 -0.28
N LEU A 92 4.43 -11.02 -1.10
CA LEU A 92 3.72 -11.16 -2.37
C LEU A 92 2.62 -12.22 -2.23
N ALA A 93 1.47 -11.98 -2.87
CA ALA A 93 0.38 -12.95 -2.89
C ALA A 93 0.83 -14.24 -3.60
N GLU A 94 0.23 -15.37 -3.23
CA GLU A 94 0.62 -16.70 -3.72
C GLU A 94 0.59 -16.87 -5.25
N ASN A 95 -0.25 -16.09 -5.93
CA ASN A 95 -0.38 -16.09 -7.39
C ASN A 95 0.64 -15.18 -8.10
N ILE A 96 1.49 -14.49 -7.38
CA ILE A 96 2.54 -13.62 -7.91
C ILE A 96 3.85 -14.40 -7.96
N SER A 97 4.53 -14.35 -9.09
CA SER A 97 5.89 -14.90 -9.25
C SER A 97 6.90 -13.78 -9.16
N GLY A 98 7.89 -13.93 -8.28
CA GLY A 98 8.94 -12.92 -8.07
C GLY A 98 9.38 -12.86 -6.61
N SER A 99 10.20 -11.87 -6.31
CA SER A 99 10.66 -11.55 -4.96
C SER A 99 10.66 -10.05 -4.76
N ILE A 100 10.43 -9.61 -3.54
CA ILE A 100 10.65 -8.23 -3.13
C ILE A 100 12.16 -8.08 -2.95
N PRO A 101 12.82 -7.08 -3.59
CA PRO A 101 14.25 -6.89 -3.44
C PRO A 101 14.60 -6.51 -2.00
N ALA A 102 15.70 -7.05 -1.50
CA ALA A 102 16.25 -6.63 -0.22
C ALA A 102 16.75 -5.17 -0.30
N TYR A 103 16.82 -4.50 0.84
CA TYR A 103 17.26 -3.09 0.88
C TYR A 103 18.64 -2.89 0.24
N GLU A 104 19.55 -3.85 0.40
CA GLU A 104 20.90 -3.84 -0.15
C GLU A 104 20.93 -3.88 -1.68
N GLU A 105 19.92 -4.49 -2.29
CA GLU A 105 19.77 -4.63 -3.75
C GLU A 105 19.21 -3.37 -4.40
N LEU A 106 18.68 -2.44 -3.60
CA LEU A 106 18.11 -1.21 -4.12
C LEU A 106 19.20 -0.27 -4.67
N THR A 107 18.82 0.49 -5.69
CA THR A 107 19.64 1.60 -6.19
C THR A 107 19.79 2.68 -5.12
N PRO A 108 20.83 3.55 -5.19
CA PRO A 108 20.97 4.65 -4.22
C PRO A 108 19.72 5.52 -4.09
N VAL A 109 19.04 5.81 -5.20
CA VAL A 109 17.78 6.58 -5.22
C VAL A 109 16.64 5.78 -4.55
N GLY A 110 16.58 4.47 -4.78
CA GLY A 110 15.59 3.60 -4.12
C GLY A 110 15.79 3.57 -2.60
N LYS A 111 17.04 3.47 -2.15
CA LYS A 111 17.39 3.51 -0.71
C LYS A 111 16.98 4.83 -0.06
N GLU A 112 17.26 5.94 -0.73
CA GLU A 112 16.84 7.27 -0.25
C GLU A 112 15.32 7.37 -0.14
N THR A 113 14.58 6.88 -1.14
CA THR A 113 13.11 6.87 -1.15
C THR A 113 12.55 6.03 0.00
N VAL A 114 13.06 4.82 0.21
CA VAL A 114 12.63 3.93 1.30
C VAL A 114 12.89 4.56 2.66
N ASN A 115 14.04 5.21 2.85
CA ASN A 115 14.38 5.91 4.08
C ASN A 115 13.42 7.08 4.38
N ILE A 116 13.06 7.86 3.34
CA ILE A 116 12.10 8.98 3.48
C ILE A 116 10.71 8.46 3.83
N VAL A 117 10.25 7.41 3.14
CA VAL A 117 8.93 6.83 3.36
C VAL A 117 8.88 6.05 4.67
N GLY A 118 10.02 5.56 5.16
CA GLY A 118 10.14 4.84 6.44
C GLY A 118 9.63 3.41 6.39
N ILE A 119 9.58 2.82 5.20
CA ILE A 119 9.30 1.40 4.98
C ILE A 119 10.63 0.65 5.11
N ASP A 120 10.69 -0.31 6.04
CA ASP A 120 11.82 -1.26 6.23
C ASP A 120 13.24 -0.72 5.97
N SER A 121 13.61 0.33 6.67
CA SER A 121 15.03 0.65 6.85
C SER A 121 15.60 -0.27 7.94
N PRO A 122 16.76 -0.91 7.73
CA PRO A 122 17.41 -1.71 8.77
C PRO A 122 17.73 -0.90 10.04
N GLU A 123 17.66 0.42 9.97
CA GLU A 123 17.85 1.35 11.09
C GLU A 123 16.55 1.60 11.90
N ALA A 124 15.41 1.04 11.45
CA ALA A 124 14.11 1.20 12.12
C ALA A 124 13.82 0.07 13.14
N ALA A 125 14.76 -0.81 13.42
CA ALA A 125 14.64 -1.73 14.54
C ALA A 125 14.65 -0.90 15.84
N PRO A 126 13.58 -0.96 16.68
CA PRO A 126 13.59 -0.27 17.96
C PRO A 126 14.75 -0.84 18.78
N GLY A 127 15.65 0.03 19.18
CA GLY A 127 16.70 -0.32 20.13
C GLY A 127 16.06 -0.96 21.35
N VAL A 128 16.56 -2.15 21.69
CA VAL A 128 16.28 -2.89 22.93
C VAL A 128 16.72 -2.07 24.14
#